data_9e546ab67f4d0c89feb42dcaa1e49b52
#
_entry.id   9e546ab67f4d0c89feb42dcaa1e49b52
#
_cell.length_a   1.000
_cell.length_b   1.000
_cell.length_c   1.000
_cell.angle_alpha   90.00
_cell.angle_beta   90.00
_cell.angle_gamma   90.00
#
_symmetry.space_group_name_H-M   'P 1'
#
loop_
_entity.id
_entity.type
_entity.pdbx_description
1 polymer ?
#
loop_
_entity_poly.entity_id
_entity_poly.type
_entity_poly.pdbx_seq_one_letter_code
_entity_poly.pdbx_strand_id
1 'polypeptide(L)'
;MLYQVKAGDTLSTIAASYYGDSSKASWIASQNHLTNPNQIYPGQQLQLPDLPTTTSASLVSPALLSALCPSLSSNALSSFCNALDLDLPKAKITPPLCVAHFMAQTAHESAGYSQLRENLNYSASALTSLFAKYFVGIDVNNYARQPEKIANRIYANRMGNGNEQSGDGWAYRGRGIIQLTGKXXXXXXSQDWGVDVVSQPDLVATDPVLSVASGCWYWQKHNINAAAQADDLTKVTQLINGGTNGIEDRAHLLGIAKQQMGLN
;
A
#
# COMPACT_ATOMS: atom_id res chain seq x y z
N MET A 1 25.01 -6.71 -11.33
CA MET A 1 26.09 -7.68 -11.04
C MET A 1 25.52 -8.89 -10.31
N LEU A 2 26.28 -10.02 -10.26
CA LEU A 2 25.84 -11.23 -9.55
C LEU A 2 26.51 -11.25 -8.18
N TYR A 3 25.74 -11.39 -7.13
CA TYR A 3 26.19 -11.39 -5.74
C TYR A 3 25.91 -12.75 -5.12
N GLN A 4 26.91 -13.35 -4.49
CA GLN A 4 26.75 -14.61 -3.76
C GLN A 4 26.51 -14.32 -2.28
N VAL A 5 25.35 -14.73 -1.78
CA VAL A 5 24.93 -14.50 -0.39
C VAL A 5 25.92 -15.19 0.57
N LYS A 6 26.33 -14.46 1.59
CA LYS A 6 27.25 -14.95 2.64
C LYS A 6 26.46 -15.24 3.91
N ALA A 7 27.08 -16.01 4.81
CA ALA A 7 26.47 -16.27 6.12
C ALA A 7 26.27 -14.95 6.87
N GLY A 8 25.07 -14.73 7.36
CA GLY A 8 24.71 -13.51 8.10
C GLY A 8 24.14 -12.39 7.22
N ASP A 9 24.12 -12.56 5.90
CA ASP A 9 23.53 -11.55 5.02
C ASP A 9 22.00 -11.51 5.17
N THR A 10 21.48 -10.30 5.04
CA THR A 10 20.06 -10.07 4.77
C THR A 10 19.97 -9.18 3.53
N LEU A 11 18.80 -9.15 2.89
CA LEU A 11 18.63 -8.26 1.74
C LEU A 11 18.90 -6.80 2.12
N SER A 12 18.56 -6.41 3.35
CA SER A 12 18.81 -5.04 3.82
C SER A 12 20.30 -4.74 3.97
N THR A 13 21.09 -5.68 4.50
CA THR A 13 22.54 -5.47 4.62
C THR A 13 23.21 -5.49 3.25
N ILE A 14 22.77 -6.34 2.34
CA ILE A 14 23.27 -6.38 0.97
C ILE A 14 22.94 -5.04 0.26
N ALA A 15 21.70 -4.58 0.39
CA ALA A 15 21.27 -3.31 -0.22
C ALA A 15 22.07 -2.12 0.33
N ALA A 16 22.25 -2.06 1.65
CA ALA A 16 23.04 -1.00 2.27
C ALA A 16 24.49 -1.01 1.77
N SER A 17 25.07 -2.21 1.65
CA SER A 17 26.46 -2.36 1.23
C SER A 17 26.66 -2.02 -0.25
N TYR A 18 25.74 -2.44 -1.11
CA TYR A 18 25.91 -2.30 -2.56
C TYR A 18 25.38 -0.96 -3.09
N TYR A 19 24.19 -0.55 -2.60
CA TYR A 19 23.53 0.66 -3.07
C TYR A 19 23.68 1.86 -2.12
N GLY A 20 24.25 1.62 -0.93
CA GLY A 20 24.30 2.64 0.10
C GLY A 20 22.95 2.92 0.76
N ASP A 21 21.97 2.04 0.57
CA ASP A 21 20.58 2.30 0.96
C ASP A 21 19.87 0.97 1.26
N SER A 22 19.63 0.71 2.55
CA SER A 22 18.96 -0.54 2.98
C SER A 22 17.51 -0.65 2.48
N SER A 23 16.88 0.48 2.12
CA SER A 23 15.51 0.45 1.60
C SER A 23 15.42 -0.25 0.23
N LYS A 24 16.56 -0.47 -0.45
CA LYS A 24 16.59 -1.19 -1.71
C LYS A 24 16.47 -2.72 -1.56
N ALA A 25 16.30 -3.22 -0.33
CA ALA A 25 16.08 -4.65 -0.08
C ALA A 25 14.89 -5.19 -0.90
N SER A 26 13.77 -4.45 -0.92
CA SER A 26 12.59 -4.85 -1.69
C SER A 26 12.87 -4.83 -3.19
N TRP A 27 13.69 -3.90 -3.66
CA TRP A 27 14.14 -3.85 -5.04
C TRP A 27 14.93 -5.12 -5.40
N ILE A 28 15.89 -5.51 -4.56
CA ILE A 28 16.63 -6.76 -4.78
C ILE A 28 15.65 -7.95 -4.82
N ALA A 29 14.72 -8.02 -3.86
CA ALA A 29 13.76 -9.12 -3.81
C ALA A 29 12.96 -9.23 -5.11
N SER A 30 12.45 -8.10 -5.59
CA SER A 30 11.62 -8.08 -6.81
C SER A 30 12.42 -8.46 -8.05
N GLN A 31 13.67 -7.98 -8.16
CA GLN A 31 14.53 -8.28 -9.31
C GLN A 31 14.96 -9.75 -9.35
N ASN A 32 14.89 -10.42 -8.21
CA ASN A 32 15.26 -11.85 -8.10
C ASN A 32 14.02 -12.75 -7.94
N HIS A 33 12.82 -12.19 -8.06
CA HIS A 33 11.57 -12.93 -7.97
C HIS A 33 11.48 -13.77 -6.69
N LEU A 34 11.98 -13.20 -5.56
CA LEU A 34 11.97 -13.91 -4.29
C LEU A 34 10.55 -13.95 -3.73
N THR A 35 10.06 -15.15 -3.48
CA THR A 35 8.73 -15.33 -2.88
C THR A 35 8.70 -14.91 -1.41
N ASN A 36 9.87 -15.00 -0.76
CA ASN A 36 10.02 -14.58 0.64
C ASN A 36 11.34 -13.79 0.77
N PRO A 37 11.27 -12.46 0.84
CA PRO A 37 12.48 -11.65 0.95
C PRO A 37 13.28 -11.84 2.24
N ASN A 38 12.67 -12.48 3.25
CA ASN A 38 13.36 -12.77 4.52
C ASN A 38 14.07 -14.12 4.50
N GLN A 39 14.00 -14.87 3.39
CA GLN A 39 14.62 -16.18 3.27
C GLN A 39 15.63 -16.18 2.11
N ILE A 40 16.86 -15.81 2.43
CA ILE A 40 17.99 -15.99 1.52
C ILE A 40 19.00 -16.89 2.24
N TYR A 41 19.78 -17.62 1.47
CA TYR A 41 20.66 -18.66 2.00
C TYR A 41 22.10 -18.46 1.55
N PRO A 42 23.07 -18.75 2.41
CA PRO A 42 24.49 -18.69 1.99
C PRO A 42 24.71 -19.53 0.72
N GLY A 43 25.41 -18.94 -0.23
CA GLY A 43 25.67 -19.56 -1.55
C GLY A 43 24.64 -19.21 -2.61
N GLN A 44 23.46 -18.71 -2.22
CA GLN A 44 22.45 -18.28 -3.18
C GLN A 44 22.98 -17.11 -4.02
N GLN A 45 22.67 -17.13 -5.33
CA GLN A 45 23.09 -16.04 -6.22
C GLN A 45 21.94 -15.07 -6.42
N LEU A 46 22.22 -13.79 -6.21
CA LEU A 46 21.26 -12.71 -6.39
C LEU A 46 21.75 -11.75 -7.47
N GLN A 47 20.87 -11.40 -8.38
CA GLN A 47 21.14 -10.30 -9.31
C GLN A 47 21.05 -8.99 -8.53
N LEU A 48 22.11 -8.18 -8.60
CA LEU A 48 22.10 -6.81 -8.11
C LEU A 48 22.23 -5.90 -9.33
N PRO A 49 21.13 -5.62 -10.02
CA PRO A 49 21.19 -4.75 -11.19
C PRO A 49 21.48 -3.31 -10.75
N ASP A 50 22.06 -2.55 -11.62
CA ASP A 50 22.25 -1.12 -11.37
C ASP A 50 20.88 -0.49 -11.13
N LEU A 51 20.83 0.41 -10.16
CA LEU A 51 19.61 1.18 -9.94
C LEU A 51 19.26 1.88 -11.26
N PRO A 52 17.99 1.90 -11.62
CA PRO A 52 17.61 2.65 -12.82
C PRO A 52 18.18 4.07 -12.65
N THR A 53 19.08 4.43 -13.54
CA THR A 53 19.55 5.81 -13.59
C THR A 53 18.34 6.63 -14.06
N THR A 54 17.65 7.21 -13.09
CA THR A 54 16.56 8.10 -13.41
C THR A 54 17.16 9.38 -14.00
N THR A 55 17.38 9.32 -15.30
CA THR A 55 17.53 10.55 -16.10
C THR A 55 16.15 11.19 -16.32
N SER A 56 15.08 10.54 -15.89
CA SER A 56 13.76 11.18 -15.84
C SER A 56 13.60 11.86 -14.48
N ALA A 57 13.12 13.09 -14.48
CA ALA A 57 12.78 13.81 -13.27
C ALA A 57 11.82 12.96 -12.42
N SER A 58 12.04 12.94 -11.11
CA SER A 58 11.18 12.22 -10.17
C SER A 58 9.73 12.68 -10.36
N LEU A 59 8.80 11.70 -10.40
CA LEU A 59 7.38 12.00 -10.53
C LEU A 59 6.82 12.62 -9.25
N VAL A 60 7.36 12.24 -8.10
CA VAL A 60 6.92 12.74 -6.81
C VAL A 60 8.14 13.28 -6.07
N SER A 61 8.26 14.61 -6.03
CA SER A 61 9.35 15.25 -5.31
C SER A 61 9.19 15.06 -3.79
N PRO A 62 10.27 15.09 -3.02
CA PRO A 62 10.16 15.13 -1.56
C PRO A 62 9.29 16.28 -1.06
N ALA A 63 9.33 17.43 -1.72
CA ALA A 63 8.49 18.59 -1.35
C ALA A 63 7.00 18.27 -1.52
N LEU A 64 6.62 17.63 -2.63
CA LEU A 64 5.24 17.22 -2.87
C LEU A 64 4.78 16.23 -1.78
N LEU A 65 5.55 15.19 -1.56
CA LEU A 65 5.16 14.17 -0.58
C LEU A 65 5.10 14.76 0.83
N SER A 66 6.07 15.58 1.21
CA SER A 66 6.09 16.24 2.53
C SER A 66 4.88 17.16 2.72
N ALA A 67 4.47 17.88 1.66
CA ALA A 67 3.31 18.76 1.73
C ALA A 67 2.01 18.00 1.97
N LEU A 68 1.89 16.80 1.38
CA LEU A 68 0.69 15.95 1.53
C LEU A 68 0.74 15.07 2.78
N CYS A 69 1.94 14.73 3.24
CA CYS A 69 2.17 13.77 4.33
C CYS A 69 3.16 14.34 5.33
N PRO A 70 2.77 15.43 6.03
CA PRO A 70 3.72 16.19 6.86
C PRO A 70 4.21 15.45 8.11
N SER A 71 3.55 14.36 8.49
CA SER A 71 3.95 13.59 9.68
C SER A 71 5.02 12.53 9.38
N LEU A 72 5.39 12.33 8.12
CA LEU A 72 6.41 11.33 7.78
C LEU A 72 7.78 11.74 8.27
N SER A 73 8.52 10.79 8.86
CA SER A 73 9.93 11.00 9.18
C SER A 73 10.74 11.14 7.89
N SER A 74 11.95 11.68 8.00
CA SER A 74 12.85 11.84 6.84
C SER A 74 13.12 10.49 6.16
N ASN A 75 13.32 9.44 6.94
CA ASN A 75 13.57 8.11 6.39
C ASN A 75 12.33 7.56 5.66
N ALA A 76 11.15 7.70 6.26
CA ALA A 76 9.91 7.25 5.62
C ALA A 76 9.63 8.06 4.34
N LEU A 77 9.85 9.37 4.39
CA LEU A 77 9.68 10.25 3.23
C LEU A 77 10.54 9.75 2.05
N SER A 78 11.82 9.50 2.33
CA SER A 78 12.76 9.03 1.31
C SER A 78 12.33 7.66 0.74
N SER A 79 11.95 6.74 1.63
CA SER A 79 11.52 5.40 1.23
C SER A 79 10.26 5.44 0.37
N PHE A 80 9.28 6.27 0.72
CA PHE A 80 8.05 6.40 -0.07
C PHE A 80 8.31 7.11 -1.41
N CYS A 81 9.17 8.13 -1.45
CA CYS A 81 9.54 8.76 -2.73
C CYS A 81 10.16 7.73 -3.68
N ASN A 82 11.07 6.91 -3.18
CA ASN A 82 11.71 5.86 -3.99
C ASN A 82 10.67 4.85 -4.48
N ALA A 83 9.76 4.44 -3.60
CA ALA A 83 8.69 3.49 -3.95
C ALA A 83 7.76 4.07 -5.03
N LEU A 84 7.39 5.34 -4.89
CA LEU A 84 6.50 6.01 -5.85
C LEU A 84 7.17 6.13 -7.22
N ASP A 85 8.46 6.51 -7.25
CA ASP A 85 9.19 6.60 -8.52
C ASP A 85 9.32 5.24 -9.20
N LEU A 86 9.36 4.17 -8.42
CA LEU A 86 9.44 2.79 -8.95
C LEU A 86 8.09 2.33 -9.51
N ASP A 87 7.01 2.52 -8.77
CA ASP A 87 5.74 1.85 -9.07
C ASP A 87 4.76 2.70 -9.89
N LEU A 88 4.82 4.04 -9.80
CA LEU A 88 3.91 4.87 -10.60
C LEU A 88 4.09 4.61 -12.10
N PRO A 89 5.33 4.57 -12.64
CA PRO A 89 5.49 4.26 -14.08
C PRO A 89 5.01 2.86 -14.44
N LYS A 90 5.25 1.88 -13.56
CA LYS A 90 4.80 0.49 -13.77
C LYS A 90 3.28 0.44 -13.92
N ALA A 91 2.56 1.26 -13.15
CA ALA A 91 1.10 1.37 -13.21
C ALA A 91 0.61 2.35 -14.28
N LYS A 92 1.51 2.97 -15.03
CA LYS A 92 1.20 4.00 -16.04
C LYS A 92 0.56 5.25 -15.42
N ILE A 93 0.89 5.54 -14.15
CA ILE A 93 0.45 6.74 -13.47
C ILE A 93 1.56 7.79 -13.66
N THR A 94 1.70 8.27 -14.90
CA THR A 94 2.76 9.21 -15.26
C THR A 94 2.25 10.58 -15.73
N PRO A 95 1.03 10.70 -16.32
CA PRO A 95 0.55 12.04 -16.64
C PRO A 95 0.41 12.88 -15.35
N PRO A 96 0.82 14.15 -15.37
CA PRO A 96 0.85 14.96 -14.15
C PRO A 96 -0.47 15.00 -13.37
N LEU A 97 -1.62 15.10 -14.05
CA LEU A 97 -2.92 15.07 -13.37
C LEU A 97 -3.17 13.71 -12.70
N CYS A 98 -2.73 12.61 -13.33
CA CYS A 98 -2.87 11.28 -12.72
C CYS A 98 -2.04 11.19 -11.44
N VAL A 99 -0.80 11.69 -11.48
CA VAL A 99 0.06 11.70 -10.29
C VAL A 99 -0.58 12.56 -9.19
N ALA A 100 -1.05 13.76 -9.53
CA ALA A 100 -1.67 14.66 -8.54
C ALA A 100 -2.87 14.01 -7.87
N HIS A 101 -3.77 13.40 -8.67
CA HIS A 101 -4.95 12.70 -8.12
C HIS A 101 -4.56 11.49 -7.29
N PHE A 102 -3.59 10.69 -7.77
CA PHE A 102 -3.12 9.52 -7.03
C PHE A 102 -2.59 9.94 -5.65
N MET A 103 -1.75 10.96 -5.62
CA MET A 103 -1.15 11.43 -4.38
C MET A 103 -2.20 11.97 -3.42
N ALA A 104 -3.16 12.77 -3.91
CA ALA A 104 -4.23 13.31 -3.06
C ALA A 104 -5.09 12.20 -2.47
N GLN A 105 -5.49 11.23 -3.28
CA GLN A 105 -6.36 10.14 -2.83
C GLN A 105 -5.66 9.25 -1.83
N THR A 106 -4.42 8.83 -2.13
CA THR A 106 -3.69 7.93 -1.23
C THR A 106 -3.30 8.60 0.07
N ALA A 107 -2.99 9.91 0.05
CA ALA A 107 -2.74 10.67 1.27
C ALA A 107 -4.01 10.72 2.14
N HIS A 108 -5.18 10.93 1.53
CA HIS A 108 -6.44 10.92 2.28
C HIS A 108 -6.70 9.53 2.90
N GLU A 109 -6.62 8.48 2.08
CA GLU A 109 -6.98 7.11 2.51
C GLU A 109 -6.10 6.59 3.65
N SER A 110 -4.85 7.05 3.72
CA SER A 110 -3.87 6.55 4.69
C SER A 110 -3.49 7.57 5.77
N ALA A 111 -4.23 8.68 5.87
CA ALA A 111 -3.91 9.78 6.80
C ALA A 111 -2.45 10.21 6.63
N GLY A 112 -2.07 10.55 5.40
CA GLY A 112 -0.71 10.99 5.08
C GLY A 112 0.32 9.89 5.24
N TYR A 113 -0.03 8.68 4.82
CA TYR A 113 0.83 7.48 4.85
C TYR A 113 1.22 7.08 6.29
N SER A 114 0.48 7.58 7.28
CA SER A 114 0.73 7.25 8.69
C SER A 114 -0.13 6.10 9.20
N GLN A 115 -1.25 5.80 8.53
CA GLN A 115 -2.16 4.73 8.93
C GLN A 115 -2.28 3.71 7.80
N LEU A 116 -1.36 2.75 7.82
CA LEU A 116 -1.25 1.72 6.78
C LEU A 116 -1.88 0.40 7.20
N ARG A 117 -2.56 0.37 8.36
CA ARG A 117 -3.35 -0.77 8.83
C ARG A 117 -4.68 -0.24 9.36
N GLU A 118 -5.77 -0.93 9.03
CA GLU A 118 -7.07 -0.55 9.58
C GLU A 118 -7.11 -0.76 11.10
N ASN A 119 -7.85 0.11 11.77
CA ASN A 119 -8.05 0.02 13.21
C ASN A 119 -9.36 -0.72 13.48
N LEU A 120 -9.25 -1.91 14.03
CA LEU A 120 -10.41 -2.77 14.34
C LEU A 120 -10.74 -2.80 15.83
N ASN A 121 -10.24 -1.84 16.60
CA ASN A 121 -10.43 -1.78 18.05
C ASN A 121 -11.76 -1.10 18.40
N TYR A 122 -12.87 -1.79 18.15
CA TYR A 122 -14.23 -1.24 18.31
C TYR A 122 -14.84 -1.62 19.67
N SER A 123 -15.60 -0.68 20.24
CA SER A 123 -16.43 -0.92 21.41
C SER A 123 -17.66 -1.72 21.04
N ALA A 124 -18.36 -2.28 22.04
CA ALA A 124 -19.65 -2.96 21.82
C ALA A 124 -20.66 -2.05 21.11
N SER A 125 -20.73 -0.79 21.55
CA SER A 125 -21.62 0.22 20.96
C SER A 125 -21.29 0.45 19.48
N ALA A 126 -19.99 0.56 19.14
CA ALA A 126 -19.55 0.76 17.75
C ALA A 126 -19.88 -0.46 16.89
N LEU A 127 -19.69 -1.68 17.42
CA LEU A 127 -20.04 -2.90 16.70
C LEU A 127 -21.53 -2.94 16.37
N THR A 128 -22.36 -2.55 17.34
CA THR A 128 -23.81 -2.53 17.16
C THR A 128 -24.25 -1.48 16.13
N SER A 129 -23.60 -0.30 16.11
CA SER A 129 -24.00 0.77 15.19
C SER A 129 -23.41 0.63 13.79
N LEU A 130 -22.16 0.20 13.67
CA LEU A 130 -21.44 0.17 12.38
C LEU A 130 -21.52 -1.18 11.67
N PHE A 131 -21.63 -2.26 12.44
CA PHE A 131 -21.48 -3.62 11.92
C PHE A 131 -22.64 -4.54 12.33
N ALA A 132 -23.81 -3.96 12.65
CA ALA A 132 -24.99 -4.67 13.17
C ALA A 132 -25.28 -5.96 12.40
N LYS A 133 -25.20 -5.92 11.06
CA LYS A 133 -25.56 -7.06 10.21
C LYS A 133 -24.70 -8.30 10.44
N TYR A 134 -23.48 -8.12 10.98
CA TYR A 134 -22.58 -9.23 11.26
C TYR A 134 -22.76 -9.83 12.65
N PHE A 135 -23.59 -9.18 13.48
CA PHE A 135 -23.77 -9.57 14.88
C PHE A 135 -25.21 -9.92 15.23
N VAL A 136 -26.03 -10.24 14.23
CA VAL A 136 -27.43 -10.65 14.47
C VAL A 136 -27.43 -11.92 15.33
N GLY A 137 -28.06 -11.87 16.50
CA GLY A 137 -28.14 -13.00 17.42
C GLY A 137 -26.81 -13.31 18.14
N ILE A 138 -25.86 -12.39 18.08
CA ILE A 138 -24.52 -12.57 18.66
C ILE A 138 -24.32 -11.49 19.73
N ASP A 139 -23.82 -11.89 20.90
CA ASP A 139 -23.47 -10.93 21.94
C ASP A 139 -22.18 -10.20 21.56
N VAL A 140 -22.29 -8.93 21.20
CA VAL A 140 -21.14 -8.10 20.77
C VAL A 140 -20.09 -7.95 21.87
N ASN A 141 -20.46 -8.15 23.16
CA ASN A 141 -19.52 -8.05 24.25
C ASN A 141 -18.42 -9.13 24.17
N ASN A 142 -18.71 -10.25 23.51
CA ASN A 142 -17.71 -11.30 23.29
C ASN A 142 -16.66 -10.92 22.26
N TYR A 143 -16.87 -9.80 21.55
CA TYR A 143 -15.99 -9.31 20.48
C TYR A 143 -15.39 -7.94 20.79
N ALA A 144 -16.08 -7.15 21.63
CA ALA A 144 -15.69 -5.76 21.90
C ALA A 144 -14.22 -5.67 22.33
N ARG A 145 -13.50 -4.74 21.71
CA ARG A 145 -12.06 -4.49 21.99
C ARG A 145 -11.16 -5.69 21.70
N GLN A 146 -11.60 -6.60 20.83
CA GLN A 146 -10.81 -7.75 20.40
C GLN A 146 -10.65 -7.70 18.87
N PRO A 147 -9.69 -6.90 18.35
CA PRO A 147 -9.58 -6.64 16.91
C PRO A 147 -9.50 -7.88 16.04
N GLU A 148 -8.78 -8.91 16.48
CA GLU A 148 -8.66 -10.15 15.71
C GLU A 148 -10.01 -10.85 15.55
N LYS A 149 -10.74 -10.99 16.65
CA LYS A 149 -12.08 -11.62 16.60
C LYS A 149 -13.03 -10.81 15.73
N ILE A 150 -12.97 -9.47 15.87
CA ILE A 150 -13.82 -8.58 15.08
C ILE A 150 -13.53 -8.77 13.59
N ALA A 151 -12.26 -8.73 13.19
CA ALA A 151 -11.86 -8.92 11.79
C ALA A 151 -12.35 -10.27 11.26
N ASN A 152 -12.09 -11.34 12.02
CA ASN A 152 -12.44 -12.68 11.60
C ASN A 152 -13.96 -12.84 11.44
N ARG A 153 -14.75 -12.10 12.22
CA ARG A 153 -16.22 -12.12 12.12
C ARG A 153 -16.73 -11.31 10.93
N ILE A 154 -16.32 -10.03 10.85
CA ILE A 154 -16.90 -9.12 9.84
C ILE A 154 -16.44 -9.45 8.42
N TYR A 155 -15.30 -10.12 8.28
CA TYR A 155 -14.75 -10.45 6.97
C TYR A 155 -14.91 -11.94 6.61
N ALA A 156 -15.58 -12.73 7.46
CA ALA A 156 -15.79 -14.15 7.21
C ALA A 156 -16.58 -14.38 5.92
N ASN A 157 -16.14 -15.34 5.12
CA ASN A 157 -16.83 -15.79 3.90
C ASN A 157 -17.02 -14.69 2.87
N ARG A 158 -16.11 -13.69 2.90
CA ARG A 158 -16.16 -12.52 2.00
C ARG A 158 -14.77 -12.29 1.41
N MET A 159 -14.72 -11.71 0.20
CA MET A 159 -13.47 -11.28 -0.43
C MET A 159 -12.40 -12.41 -0.48
N GLY A 160 -12.86 -13.65 -0.66
CA GLY A 160 -11.98 -14.79 -0.72
C GLY A 160 -11.52 -15.36 0.61
N ASN A 161 -11.96 -14.78 1.71
CA ASN A 161 -11.65 -15.30 3.06
C ASN A 161 -12.50 -16.52 3.38
N GLY A 162 -11.95 -17.41 4.19
CA GLY A 162 -12.71 -18.54 4.76
C GLY A 162 -13.66 -18.08 5.87
N ASN A 163 -14.19 -19.06 6.62
CA ASN A 163 -15.09 -18.76 7.73
C ASN A 163 -14.35 -18.07 8.88
N GLU A 164 -15.11 -17.73 9.94
CA GLU A 164 -14.55 -17.01 11.09
C GLU A 164 -13.38 -17.74 11.72
N GLN A 165 -13.44 -19.07 11.77
CA GLN A 165 -12.41 -19.89 12.39
C GLN A 165 -11.13 -20.00 11.54
N SER A 166 -11.19 -19.65 10.26
CA SER A 166 -10.02 -19.70 9.37
C SER A 166 -8.92 -18.71 9.76
N GLY A 167 -9.30 -17.60 10.43
CA GLY A 167 -8.37 -16.53 10.74
C GLY A 167 -8.09 -15.60 9.56
N ASP A 168 -8.68 -15.88 8.39
CA ASP A 168 -8.42 -15.09 7.18
C ASP A 168 -8.83 -13.61 7.34
N GLY A 169 -9.92 -13.35 8.09
CA GLY A 169 -10.37 -11.98 8.29
C GLY A 169 -9.30 -11.10 8.93
N TRP A 170 -8.62 -11.63 9.93
CA TRP A 170 -7.50 -10.91 10.57
C TRP A 170 -6.26 -10.92 9.69
N ALA A 171 -5.94 -12.08 9.11
CA ALA A 171 -4.74 -12.23 8.29
C ALA A 171 -4.75 -11.25 7.11
N TYR A 172 -5.92 -11.04 6.48
CA TYR A 172 -6.05 -10.21 5.27
C TYR A 172 -6.86 -8.94 5.52
N ARG A 173 -6.78 -8.39 6.75
CA ARG A 173 -7.40 -7.11 7.08
C ARG A 173 -6.78 -5.97 6.29
N GLY A 174 -7.44 -4.82 6.26
CA GLY A 174 -7.03 -3.68 5.46
C GLY A 174 -5.61 -3.19 5.72
N ARG A 175 -4.82 -3.06 4.64
CA ARG A 175 -3.43 -2.58 4.71
C ARG A 175 -3.06 -1.78 3.46
N GLY A 176 -2.03 -0.93 3.62
CA GLY A 176 -1.46 -0.16 2.51
C GLY A 176 -2.12 1.19 2.33
N ILE A 177 -1.65 1.92 1.33
CA ILE A 177 -2.06 3.32 1.11
C ILE A 177 -3.49 3.46 0.57
N ILE A 178 -4.12 2.36 0.14
CA ILE A 178 -5.56 2.32 -0.24
C ILE A 178 -6.31 1.20 0.52
N GLN A 179 -5.80 0.76 1.65
CA GLN A 179 -6.48 -0.23 2.51
C GLN A 179 -6.93 -1.50 1.77
N LEU A 180 -6.00 -2.14 1.07
CA LEU A 180 -6.27 -3.43 0.40
C LEU A 180 -6.76 -4.46 1.42
N THR A 181 -7.93 -5.07 1.18
CA THR A 181 -8.59 -5.96 2.14
C THR A 181 -9.05 -7.26 1.48
N GLY A 182 -8.80 -8.38 2.14
CA GLY A 182 -9.32 -9.71 1.75
C GLY A 182 -8.35 -10.54 0.93
N LYS A 183 -8.42 -11.82 1.17
CA LYS A 183 -7.50 -12.82 0.60
C LYS A 183 -7.49 -12.83 -0.94
N UNK A 184 -8.54 -12.64 -1.43
CA UNK A 184 -8.70 -12.66 -2.85
C UNK A 184 -8.07 -11.49 -3.46
N UNK A 185 -8.07 -10.34 -2.87
CA UNK A 185 -7.46 -9.18 -3.28
C UNK A 185 -5.98 -9.24 -3.10
N UNK A 186 -5.42 -9.86 -2.04
CA UNK A 186 -4.06 -10.14 -1.81
C UNK A 186 -3.49 -11.14 -2.78
N UNK A 187 -4.30 -12.03 -3.36
CA UNK A 187 -3.91 -12.95 -4.33
C UNK A 187 -3.82 -12.36 -5.70
N UNK A 188 -4.59 -11.48 -6.03
CA UNK A 188 -4.55 -10.78 -7.24
C UNK A 188 -3.39 -9.84 -7.31
N UNK A 189 -2.98 -9.07 -6.15
CA UNK A 189 -1.84 -8.30 -6.07
C UNK A 189 -0.60 -9.04 -6.28
N SER A 190 -0.62 -10.21 -5.73
CA SER A 190 0.59 -11.05 -5.86
C SER A 190 0.85 -11.48 -7.29
N GLN A 191 -0.19 -11.93 -7.95
CA GLN A 191 -0.06 -12.43 -9.34
C GLN A 191 0.26 -11.30 -10.31
N ASP A 192 -0.46 -10.21 -10.21
CA ASP A 192 -0.33 -9.10 -11.18
C ASP A 192 0.99 -8.35 -10.99
N TRP A 193 1.49 -8.28 -9.75
CA TRP A 193 2.69 -7.47 -9.44
C TRP A 193 3.96 -8.31 -9.27
N GLY A 194 3.81 -9.64 -9.18
CA GLY A 194 4.95 -10.55 -9.05
C GLY A 194 5.56 -10.53 -7.66
N VAL A 195 4.74 -10.37 -6.63
CA VAL A 195 5.19 -10.32 -5.22
C VAL A 195 4.33 -11.25 -4.37
N ASP A 196 4.89 -11.81 -3.30
CA ASP A 196 4.10 -12.69 -2.42
C ASP A 196 3.63 -11.92 -1.18
N VAL A 197 2.44 -11.33 -1.30
CA VAL A 197 1.78 -10.69 -0.15
C VAL A 197 0.69 -11.58 0.45
N VAL A 198 0.50 -12.78 -0.09
CA VAL A 198 -0.45 -13.73 0.50
C VAL A 198 0.16 -14.41 1.72
N SER A 199 1.40 -14.88 1.60
CA SER A 199 2.08 -15.55 2.73
C SER A 199 2.52 -14.54 3.80
N GLN A 200 2.73 -13.27 3.44
CA GLN A 200 3.19 -12.23 4.37
C GLN A 200 2.40 -10.94 4.18
N PRO A 201 1.09 -10.96 4.51
CA PRO A 201 0.24 -9.79 4.23
C PRO A 201 0.65 -8.52 4.98
N ASP A 202 1.33 -8.64 6.11
CA ASP A 202 1.78 -7.47 6.86
C ASP A 202 2.80 -6.62 6.09
N LEU A 203 3.49 -7.19 5.11
CA LEU A 203 4.43 -6.43 4.28
C LEU A 203 3.74 -5.27 3.54
N VAL A 204 2.45 -5.40 3.22
CA VAL A 204 1.70 -4.31 2.57
C VAL A 204 1.63 -3.07 3.48
N ALA A 205 1.75 -3.26 4.80
CA ALA A 205 1.75 -2.14 5.76
C ALA A 205 3.15 -1.72 6.20
N THR A 206 4.15 -2.61 6.10
CA THR A 206 5.48 -2.34 6.68
C THR A 206 6.57 -2.07 5.66
N ASP A 207 6.34 -2.41 4.40
CA ASP A 207 7.29 -2.18 3.31
C ASP A 207 6.73 -1.08 2.40
N PRO A 208 7.38 0.10 2.33
CA PRO A 208 6.89 1.19 1.49
C PRO A 208 6.69 0.81 0.03
N VAL A 209 7.54 -0.05 -0.53
CA VAL A 209 7.37 -0.49 -1.93
C VAL A 209 6.07 -1.26 -2.08
N LEU A 210 5.82 -2.23 -1.20
CA LEU A 210 4.59 -3.04 -1.29
C LEU A 210 3.34 -2.23 -0.92
N SER A 211 3.48 -1.27 -0.02
CA SER A 211 2.38 -0.36 0.31
C SER A 211 1.97 0.47 -0.91
N VAL A 212 2.96 1.06 -1.61
CA VAL A 212 2.72 1.85 -2.83
C VAL A 212 2.21 0.95 -3.96
N ALA A 213 2.84 -0.22 -4.13
CA ALA A 213 2.44 -1.19 -5.16
C ALA A 213 0.95 -1.55 -5.02
N SER A 214 0.47 -1.73 -3.78
CA SER A 214 -0.94 -2.06 -3.55
C SER A 214 -1.88 -0.96 -4.07
N GLY A 215 -1.52 0.30 -3.83
CA GLY A 215 -2.28 1.46 -4.33
C GLY A 215 -2.22 1.57 -5.84
N CYS A 216 -1.02 1.40 -6.42
CA CYS A 216 -0.82 1.44 -7.86
C CYS A 216 -1.60 0.33 -8.56
N TRP A 217 -1.55 -0.88 -8.00
CA TRP A 217 -2.31 -2.02 -8.52
C TRP A 217 -3.81 -1.74 -8.50
N TYR A 218 -4.33 -1.24 -7.39
CA TYR A 218 -5.75 -0.89 -7.27
C TYR A 218 -6.14 0.15 -8.33
N TRP A 219 -5.34 1.21 -8.46
CA TRP A 219 -5.59 2.29 -9.39
C TRP A 219 -5.67 1.79 -10.83
N GLN A 220 -4.71 0.95 -11.22
CA GLN A 220 -4.66 0.36 -12.56
C GLN A 220 -5.84 -0.58 -12.79
N LYS A 221 -6.13 -1.44 -11.82
CA LYS A 221 -7.21 -2.45 -11.89
C LYS A 221 -8.58 -1.79 -12.12
N HIS A 222 -8.77 -0.62 -11.55
CA HIS A 222 -10.05 0.11 -11.65
C HIS A 222 -10.03 1.20 -12.73
N ASN A 223 -8.99 1.25 -13.56
CA ASN A 223 -8.87 2.17 -14.71
C ASN A 223 -9.07 3.64 -14.33
N ILE A 224 -8.49 4.06 -13.18
CA ILE A 224 -8.76 5.38 -12.60
C ILE A 224 -8.09 6.51 -13.40
N ASN A 225 -7.04 6.19 -14.19
CA ASN A 225 -6.30 7.21 -14.95
C ASN A 225 -7.23 8.07 -15.84
N ALA A 226 -8.25 7.48 -16.47
CA ALA A 226 -9.13 8.24 -17.37
C ALA A 226 -9.85 9.37 -16.63
N ALA A 227 -10.39 9.06 -15.45
CA ALA A 227 -11.07 10.07 -14.62
C ALA A 227 -10.08 11.12 -14.10
N ALA A 228 -8.88 10.68 -13.71
CA ALA A 228 -7.84 11.59 -13.21
C ALA A 228 -7.35 12.53 -14.31
N GLN A 229 -7.16 12.03 -15.53
CA GLN A 229 -6.76 12.87 -16.67
C GLN A 229 -7.83 13.90 -17.04
N ALA A 230 -9.10 13.55 -16.83
CA ALA A 230 -10.23 14.48 -17.01
C ALA A 230 -10.37 15.45 -15.83
N ASP A 231 -9.51 15.34 -14.83
CA ASP A 231 -9.53 16.12 -13.60
C ASP A 231 -10.87 16.01 -12.87
N ASP A 232 -11.51 14.82 -12.95
CA ASP A 232 -12.83 14.57 -12.37
C ASP A 232 -12.66 13.95 -10.98
N LEU A 233 -12.47 14.82 -9.99
CA LEU A 233 -12.25 14.39 -8.59
C LEU A 233 -13.40 13.55 -8.07
N THR A 234 -14.65 13.91 -8.41
CA THR A 234 -15.82 13.17 -7.95
C THR A 234 -15.77 11.73 -8.45
N LYS A 235 -15.48 11.56 -9.74
CA LYS A 235 -15.40 10.21 -10.35
C LYS A 235 -14.23 9.43 -9.77
N VAL A 236 -13.06 10.07 -9.62
CA VAL A 236 -11.89 9.42 -8.99
C VAL A 236 -12.26 8.93 -7.59
N THR A 237 -12.88 9.80 -6.78
CA THR A 237 -13.29 9.46 -5.42
C THR A 237 -14.28 8.29 -5.41
N GLN A 238 -15.26 8.31 -6.31
CA GLN A 238 -16.26 7.23 -6.42
C GLN A 238 -15.60 5.88 -6.75
N LEU A 239 -14.60 5.90 -7.64
CA LEU A 239 -13.89 4.67 -8.04
C LEU A 239 -13.08 4.08 -6.88
N ILE A 240 -12.62 4.91 -5.96
CA ILE A 240 -11.81 4.46 -4.81
C ILE A 240 -12.69 4.10 -3.63
N ASN A 241 -13.66 4.96 -3.29
CA ASN A 241 -14.41 4.90 -2.03
C ASN A 241 -15.82 4.32 -2.20
N GLY A 242 -16.32 4.24 -3.42
CA GLY A 242 -17.69 3.81 -3.70
C GLY A 242 -18.72 4.92 -3.53
N GLY A 243 -18.29 6.09 -3.07
CA GLY A 243 -19.13 7.26 -2.84
C GLY A 243 -18.29 8.52 -2.87
N THR A 244 -18.71 9.53 -2.12
CA THR A 244 -17.99 10.81 -2.08
C THR A 244 -17.49 11.15 -0.67
N ASN A 245 -17.31 10.15 0.18
CA ASN A 245 -16.81 10.39 1.54
C ASN A 245 -15.45 11.07 1.51
N GLY A 246 -15.32 12.16 2.27
CA GLY A 246 -14.07 12.89 2.38
C GLY A 246 -13.74 13.75 1.17
N ILE A 247 -14.72 14.04 0.28
CA ILE A 247 -14.47 14.77 -0.97
C ILE A 247 -13.81 16.14 -0.71
N GLU A 248 -14.16 16.81 0.38
CA GLU A 248 -13.62 18.12 0.70
C GLU A 248 -12.13 18.03 1.03
N ASP A 249 -11.74 17.02 1.84
CA ASP A 249 -10.33 16.80 2.17
C ASP A 249 -9.53 16.36 0.94
N ARG A 250 -10.11 15.46 0.13
CA ARG A 250 -9.48 15.03 -1.12
C ARG A 250 -9.26 16.21 -2.07
N ALA A 251 -10.24 17.13 -2.15
CA ALA A 251 -10.13 18.35 -2.96
C ALA A 251 -9.00 19.26 -2.42
N HIS A 252 -8.93 19.40 -1.10
CA HIS A 252 -7.88 20.19 -0.45
C HIS A 252 -6.49 19.62 -0.78
N LEU A 253 -6.33 18.29 -0.62
CA LEU A 253 -5.07 17.62 -0.91
C LEU A 253 -4.72 17.71 -2.40
N LEU A 254 -5.72 17.58 -3.28
CA LEU A 254 -5.48 17.73 -4.72
C LEU A 254 -4.99 19.15 -5.05
N GLY A 255 -5.55 20.17 -4.40
CA GLY A 255 -5.10 21.54 -4.56
C GLY A 255 -3.63 21.70 -4.16
N ILE A 256 -3.24 21.10 -3.03
CA ILE A 256 -1.83 21.10 -2.59
C ILE A 256 -0.94 20.42 -3.63
N ALA A 257 -1.37 19.22 -4.11
CA ALA A 257 -0.60 18.47 -5.09
C ALA A 257 -0.42 19.28 -6.38
N LYS A 258 -1.49 19.87 -6.89
CA LYS A 258 -1.43 20.70 -8.10
C LYS A 258 -0.50 21.88 -7.92
N GLN A 259 -0.59 22.56 -6.78
CA GLN A 259 0.27 23.73 -6.48
C GLN A 259 1.74 23.31 -6.48
N GLN A 260 2.07 22.21 -5.78
CA GLN A 260 3.44 21.73 -5.69
C GLN A 260 3.99 21.28 -7.06
N MET A 261 3.11 20.81 -7.94
CA MET A 261 3.50 20.31 -9.27
C MET A 261 3.40 21.37 -10.36
N GLY A 262 2.96 22.59 -10.01
CA GLY A 262 2.80 23.66 -10.99
C GLY A 262 1.65 23.43 -11.96
N LEU A 263 0.61 22.74 -11.53
CA LEU A 263 -0.59 22.48 -12.34
C LEU A 263 -1.67 23.50 -11.96
N ASN A 264 -2.41 24.00 -12.95
CA ASN A 264 -3.49 24.97 -12.74
C ASN A 264 -4.84 24.28 -12.58
#